data_7f04dbef98abb82f7a2b588344d7060a
#
_entry.id   7f04dbef98abb82f7a2b588344d7060a
#
_cell.length_a   1.000
_cell.length_b   1.000
_cell.length_c   1.000
_cell.angle_alpha   90.00
_cell.angle_beta   90.00
_cell.angle_gamma   90.00
#
_symmetry.space_group_name_H-M   'P 1'
#
loop_
_entity.id
_entity.type
_entity.pdbx_description
1 polymer ?
#
loop_
_entity_poly.entity_id
_entity_poly.type
_entity_poly.pdbx_seq_one_letter_code
_entity_poly.pdbx_strand_id
1 'polypeptide(L)'
;MNGSRATNAALLATLKAEWSEGSDVSVCVPAPYLGETAAALDGSGIQWGGQDCSAHSSGAYTGEISAAMLAEFGCTHVIVGHSERRSMHGESDALVADKAAMAMASGLVPIVCVGETLSEHDAGDTDAVVIRQLDAVIFKLGAAIERCVVAYEPVWAIGTGKTASPQQAQAVHARLRALLCSASTFGDSIRILYGGSVKVDNAAELFAQADIDGGLVGGASLKAADFVAICRAAR
;
A
#
# COMPACT_ATOMS: atom_id res chain seq x y z
N MET A 1 -8.29 1.54 11.43
CA MET A 1 -8.87 0.38 12.18
C MET A 1 -10.38 0.33 11.88
N ASN A 2 -10.81 -0.64 11.09
CA ASN A 2 -12.21 -0.80 10.70
C ASN A 2 -12.57 -2.29 10.67
N GLY A 3 -13.89 -2.55 10.67
CA GLY A 3 -14.41 -3.89 10.52
C GLY A 3 -14.92 -4.54 11.82
N SER A 4 -15.69 -5.56 11.62
CA SER A 4 -16.11 -6.56 12.61
C SER A 4 -16.19 -7.89 11.88
N ARG A 5 -16.26 -9.01 12.61
CA ARG A 5 -16.37 -10.33 11.99
C ARG A 5 -17.55 -10.41 11.00
N ALA A 6 -18.71 -9.86 11.39
CA ALA A 6 -19.91 -9.89 10.55
C ALA A 6 -19.78 -9.01 9.29
N THR A 7 -19.28 -7.77 9.44
CA THR A 7 -19.12 -6.88 8.29
C THR A 7 -18.01 -7.35 7.34
N ASN A 8 -16.92 -7.92 7.88
CA ASN A 8 -15.84 -8.47 7.09
C ASN A 8 -16.30 -9.70 6.30
N ALA A 9 -17.04 -10.62 6.93
CA ALA A 9 -17.58 -11.80 6.24
C ALA A 9 -18.48 -11.40 5.05
N ALA A 10 -19.36 -10.41 5.23
CA ALA A 10 -20.22 -9.92 4.16
C ALA A 10 -19.42 -9.26 3.02
N LEU A 11 -18.43 -8.43 3.38
CA LEU A 11 -17.57 -7.76 2.40
C LEU A 11 -16.75 -8.77 1.58
N LEU A 12 -16.08 -9.72 2.23
CA LEU A 12 -15.24 -10.71 1.57
C LEU A 12 -16.08 -11.66 0.69
N ALA A 13 -17.28 -12.05 1.14
CA ALA A 13 -18.19 -12.85 0.33
C ALA A 13 -18.61 -12.12 -0.96
N THR A 14 -18.93 -10.83 -0.87
CA THR A 14 -19.27 -10.01 -2.04
C THR A 14 -18.05 -9.86 -2.96
N LEU A 15 -16.88 -9.57 -2.43
CA LEU A 15 -15.65 -9.47 -3.24
C LEU A 15 -15.38 -10.77 -4.00
N LYS A 16 -15.44 -11.93 -3.31
CA LYS A 16 -15.23 -13.24 -3.93
C LYS A 16 -16.25 -13.55 -5.02
N ALA A 17 -17.49 -13.12 -4.85
CA ALA A 17 -18.58 -13.36 -5.81
C ALA A 17 -18.51 -12.45 -7.05
N GLU A 18 -18.11 -11.20 -6.86
CA GLU A 18 -18.15 -10.17 -7.92
C GLU A 18 -16.80 -9.97 -8.63
N TRP A 19 -15.69 -10.38 -8.01
CA TRP A 19 -14.37 -10.31 -8.61
C TRP A 19 -14.10 -11.58 -9.42
N SER A 20 -13.90 -11.44 -10.74
CA SER A 20 -13.66 -12.58 -11.61
C SER A 20 -12.24 -12.60 -12.19
N GLU A 21 -11.79 -11.53 -12.83
CA GLU A 21 -10.44 -11.39 -13.40
C GLU A 21 -10.21 -9.95 -13.89
N GLY A 22 -8.96 -9.52 -13.95
CA GLY A 22 -8.59 -8.18 -14.43
C GLY A 22 -7.27 -7.73 -13.83
N SER A 23 -7.32 -6.79 -12.90
CA SER A 23 -6.15 -6.31 -12.15
C SER A 23 -5.80 -7.24 -10.98
N ASP A 24 -4.57 -7.15 -10.49
CA ASP A 24 -4.19 -7.82 -9.23
C ASP A 24 -4.84 -7.11 -8.04
N VAL A 25 -5.52 -7.86 -7.20
CA VAL A 25 -6.22 -7.35 -6.01
C VAL A 25 -5.67 -7.99 -4.75
N SER A 26 -5.33 -7.16 -3.77
CA SER A 26 -4.94 -7.58 -2.43
C SER A 26 -5.73 -6.81 -1.38
N VAL A 27 -6.20 -7.48 -0.32
CA VAL A 27 -6.88 -6.86 0.82
C VAL A 27 -5.99 -6.91 2.05
N CYS A 28 -5.52 -5.76 2.54
CA CYS A 28 -4.72 -5.65 3.75
C CYS A 28 -5.64 -5.42 4.96
N VAL A 29 -5.78 -6.43 5.81
CA VAL A 29 -6.74 -6.42 6.92
C VAL A 29 -6.06 -6.24 8.28
N PRO A 30 -6.77 -5.72 9.30
CA PRO A 30 -6.29 -5.76 10.68
C PRO A 30 -5.97 -7.20 11.11
N ALA A 31 -4.85 -7.38 11.81
CA ALA A 31 -4.32 -8.69 12.16
C ALA A 31 -5.31 -9.66 12.83
N PRO A 32 -6.25 -9.21 13.71
CA PRO A 32 -7.25 -10.11 14.31
C PRO A 32 -8.17 -10.81 13.29
N TYR A 33 -8.22 -10.33 12.04
CA TYR A 33 -9.11 -10.86 11.01
C TYR A 33 -8.40 -11.69 9.93
N LEU A 34 -7.07 -11.86 10.03
CA LEU A 34 -6.28 -12.57 9.02
C LEU A 34 -6.75 -14.02 8.80
N GLY A 35 -6.99 -14.78 9.87
CA GLY A 35 -7.43 -16.18 9.75
C GLY A 35 -8.77 -16.31 9.04
N GLU A 36 -9.73 -15.42 9.34
CA GLU A 36 -11.04 -15.41 8.67
C GLU A 36 -10.94 -14.97 7.22
N THR A 37 -10.05 -13.99 6.94
CA THR A 37 -9.80 -13.50 5.57
C THR A 37 -9.18 -14.60 4.71
N ALA A 38 -8.16 -15.30 5.22
CA ALA A 38 -7.52 -16.41 4.53
C ALA A 38 -8.56 -17.50 4.18
N ALA A 39 -9.38 -17.93 5.14
CA ALA A 39 -10.40 -18.92 4.91
C ALA A 39 -11.49 -18.48 3.91
N ALA A 40 -11.86 -17.18 3.92
CA ALA A 40 -12.89 -16.65 3.02
C ALA A 40 -12.39 -16.53 1.58
N LEU A 41 -11.13 -16.10 1.38
CA LEU A 41 -10.57 -15.79 0.06
C LEU A 41 -9.81 -16.97 -0.58
N ASP A 42 -9.65 -18.08 0.12
CA ASP A 42 -8.99 -19.26 -0.43
C ASP A 42 -9.62 -19.66 -1.79
N GLY A 43 -8.74 -19.88 -2.78
CA GLY A 43 -9.13 -20.23 -4.15
C GLY A 43 -9.83 -19.12 -4.95
N SER A 44 -9.88 -17.85 -4.47
CA SER A 44 -10.57 -16.75 -5.17
C SER A 44 -9.69 -15.98 -6.17
N GLY A 45 -8.37 -16.16 -6.10
CA GLY A 45 -7.41 -15.30 -6.83
C GLY A 45 -7.17 -13.93 -6.19
N ILE A 46 -7.96 -13.54 -5.18
CA ILE A 46 -7.74 -12.31 -4.41
C ILE A 46 -6.69 -12.60 -3.34
N GLN A 47 -5.66 -11.78 -3.30
CA GLN A 47 -4.58 -11.87 -2.32
C GLN A 47 -4.96 -11.14 -1.03
N TRP A 48 -4.23 -11.44 0.07
CA TRP A 48 -4.39 -10.72 1.32
C TRP A 48 -3.06 -10.42 1.99
N GLY A 49 -3.08 -9.45 2.90
CA GLY A 49 -1.89 -8.98 3.57
C GLY A 49 -2.16 -8.32 4.91
N GLY A 50 -1.07 -7.89 5.55
CA GLY A 50 -1.09 -7.14 6.79
C GLY A 50 -1.07 -5.62 6.57
N GLN A 51 -1.53 -4.88 7.58
CA GLN A 51 -1.49 -3.40 7.57
C GLN A 51 -0.19 -2.84 8.14
N ASP A 52 0.63 -3.66 8.78
CA ASP A 52 1.98 -3.36 9.27
C ASP A 52 2.68 -4.66 9.68
N CYS A 53 4.00 -4.61 9.85
CA CYS A 53 4.79 -5.65 10.49
C CYS A 53 5.93 -5.06 11.34
N SER A 54 6.47 -5.88 12.23
CA SER A 54 7.66 -5.55 13.01
C SER A 54 8.92 -5.50 12.14
N ALA A 55 9.87 -4.65 12.52
CA ALA A 55 11.23 -4.69 11.99
C ALA A 55 12.07 -5.83 12.58
N HIS A 56 11.51 -6.61 13.49
CA HIS A 56 12.17 -7.71 14.18
C HIS A 56 11.54 -9.05 13.80
N SER A 57 12.38 -10.07 13.69
CA SER A 57 11.92 -11.43 13.34
C SER A 57 11.18 -12.11 14.49
N SER A 58 11.61 -11.85 15.73
CA SER A 58 11.02 -12.40 16.96
C SER A 58 11.59 -11.67 18.18
N GLY A 59 11.02 -11.89 19.36
CA GLY A 59 11.58 -11.38 20.61
C GLY A 59 10.55 -10.72 21.53
N ALA A 60 11.03 -9.95 22.49
CA ALA A 60 10.21 -9.27 23.50
C ALA A 60 9.64 -7.95 22.98
N TYR A 61 8.80 -8.02 21.97
CA TYR A 61 8.11 -6.90 21.32
C TYR A 61 6.61 -7.04 21.51
N THR A 62 6.16 -6.93 22.75
CA THR A 62 4.76 -7.17 23.13
C THR A 62 3.80 -6.33 22.30
N GLY A 63 2.89 -7.00 21.59
CA GLY A 63 1.87 -6.35 20.75
C GLY A 63 2.28 -6.18 19.29
N GLU A 64 3.54 -6.41 18.90
CA GLU A 64 3.96 -6.40 17.50
C GLU A 64 3.69 -7.75 16.81
N ILE A 65 3.56 -7.70 15.50
CA ILE A 65 3.34 -8.85 14.63
C ILE A 65 4.53 -8.96 13.69
N SER A 66 5.25 -10.08 13.72
CA SER A 66 6.37 -10.30 12.81
C SER A 66 5.89 -10.60 11.39
N ALA A 67 6.73 -10.32 10.39
CA ALA A 67 6.44 -10.67 9.01
C ALA A 67 6.27 -12.19 8.81
N ALA A 68 7.00 -13.01 9.59
CA ALA A 68 6.84 -14.46 9.57
C ALA A 68 5.42 -14.89 10.04
N MET A 69 4.86 -14.26 11.08
CA MET A 69 3.48 -14.52 11.52
C MET A 69 2.47 -14.19 10.41
N LEU A 70 2.66 -13.09 9.68
CA LEU A 70 1.80 -12.76 8.54
C LEU A 70 1.90 -13.84 7.44
N ALA A 71 3.10 -14.31 7.14
CA ALA A 71 3.31 -15.36 6.14
C ALA A 71 2.64 -16.70 6.53
N GLU A 72 2.61 -17.06 7.82
CA GLU A 72 1.88 -18.24 8.33
C GLU A 72 0.37 -18.18 8.06
N PHE A 73 -0.21 -16.97 7.99
CA PHE A 73 -1.61 -16.76 7.60
C PHE A 73 -1.81 -16.66 6.08
N GLY A 74 -0.79 -17.00 5.27
CA GLY A 74 -0.86 -16.94 3.82
C GLY A 74 -0.85 -15.53 3.24
N CYS A 75 -0.46 -14.51 4.01
CA CYS A 75 -0.28 -13.17 3.49
C CYS A 75 0.75 -13.17 2.37
N THR A 76 0.47 -12.42 1.31
CA THR A 76 1.41 -12.17 0.21
C THR A 76 2.01 -10.77 0.28
N HIS A 77 1.32 -9.82 0.90
CA HIS A 77 1.70 -8.42 0.99
C HIS A 77 1.68 -7.91 2.43
N VAL A 78 2.41 -6.83 2.68
CA VAL A 78 2.28 -6.05 3.93
C VAL A 78 2.53 -4.57 3.65
N ILE A 79 1.67 -3.70 4.18
CA ILE A 79 1.87 -2.25 4.14
C ILE A 79 2.93 -1.88 5.17
N VAL A 80 3.89 -1.02 4.79
CA VAL A 80 4.90 -0.47 5.70
C VAL A 80 5.04 1.03 5.49
N GLY A 81 5.23 1.77 6.58
CA GLY A 81 5.43 3.22 6.54
C GLY A 81 4.20 4.02 6.13
N HIS A 82 2.98 3.49 6.30
CA HIS A 82 1.75 4.25 6.06
C HIS A 82 1.78 5.58 6.83
N SER A 83 1.23 6.64 6.23
CA SER A 83 1.28 7.99 6.78
C SER A 83 0.80 8.11 8.24
N GLU A 84 -0.24 7.35 8.62
CA GLU A 84 -0.70 7.28 10.01
C GLU A 84 0.39 6.74 10.95
N ARG A 85 1.17 5.74 10.51
CA ARG A 85 2.23 5.16 11.35
C ARG A 85 3.42 6.10 11.48
N ARG A 86 3.77 6.81 10.40
CA ARG A 86 4.79 7.87 10.46
C ARG A 86 4.38 8.99 11.42
N SER A 87 3.13 9.45 11.35
CA SER A 87 2.64 10.58 12.15
C SER A 87 2.29 10.20 13.60
N MET A 88 1.64 9.06 13.83
CA MET A 88 1.11 8.68 15.14
C MET A 88 2.08 7.83 15.97
N HIS A 89 2.95 7.05 15.30
CA HIS A 89 3.90 6.15 15.95
C HIS A 89 5.37 6.59 15.76
N GLY A 90 5.62 7.69 15.03
CA GLY A 90 6.96 8.22 14.83
C GLY A 90 7.87 7.32 13.99
N GLU A 91 7.30 6.55 13.07
CA GLU A 91 8.11 5.67 12.21
C GLU A 91 9.01 6.50 11.28
N SER A 92 10.32 6.34 11.48
CA SER A 92 11.35 6.99 10.67
C SER A 92 11.54 6.27 9.32
N ASP A 93 12.18 6.95 8.36
CA ASP A 93 12.50 6.36 7.05
C ASP A 93 13.37 5.10 7.21
N ALA A 94 14.33 5.09 8.16
CA ALA A 94 15.16 3.94 8.47
C ALA A 94 14.34 2.76 9.02
N LEU A 95 13.40 3.01 9.94
CA LEU A 95 12.52 1.97 10.48
C LEU A 95 11.62 1.37 9.39
N VAL A 96 11.09 2.18 8.49
CA VAL A 96 10.28 1.70 7.36
C VAL A 96 11.12 0.82 6.42
N ALA A 97 12.36 1.22 6.15
CA ALA A 97 13.29 0.42 5.36
C ALA A 97 13.61 -0.93 6.04
N ASP A 98 13.79 -0.95 7.36
CA ASP A 98 14.00 -2.19 8.13
C ASP A 98 12.76 -3.10 8.08
N LYS A 99 11.56 -2.55 8.21
CA LYS A 99 10.30 -3.30 8.05
C LYS A 99 10.15 -3.90 6.65
N ALA A 100 10.47 -3.12 5.61
CA ALA A 100 10.46 -3.62 4.23
C ALA A 100 11.43 -4.80 4.04
N ALA A 101 12.64 -4.70 4.60
CA ALA A 101 13.63 -5.78 4.56
C ALA A 101 13.14 -7.04 5.29
N MET A 102 12.50 -6.90 6.46
CA MET A 102 11.94 -8.03 7.21
C MET A 102 10.77 -8.68 6.51
N ALA A 103 9.89 -7.89 5.88
CA ALA A 103 8.82 -8.41 5.03
C ALA A 103 9.37 -9.30 3.91
N MET A 104 10.36 -8.80 3.18
CA MET A 104 10.99 -9.54 2.09
C MET A 104 11.72 -10.80 2.56
N ALA A 105 12.40 -10.75 3.70
CA ALA A 105 13.05 -11.90 4.30
C ALA A 105 12.07 -13.03 4.66
N SER A 106 10.80 -12.68 4.91
CA SER A 106 9.70 -13.62 5.19
C SER A 106 8.88 -13.98 3.93
N GLY A 107 9.32 -13.58 2.74
CA GLY A 107 8.65 -13.90 1.48
C GLY A 107 7.46 -13.01 1.13
N LEU A 108 7.21 -11.94 1.91
CA LEU A 108 6.16 -10.98 1.62
C LEU A 108 6.62 -9.90 0.65
N VAL A 109 5.69 -9.33 -0.09
CA VAL A 109 5.87 -8.13 -0.91
C VAL A 109 5.55 -6.90 -0.06
N PRO A 110 6.52 -6.04 0.29
CA PRO A 110 6.21 -4.81 1.01
C PRO A 110 5.56 -3.79 0.09
N ILE A 111 4.45 -3.20 0.55
CA ILE A 111 3.85 -2.00 -0.02
C ILE A 111 4.41 -0.82 0.77
N VAL A 112 5.39 -0.14 0.20
CA VAL A 112 6.13 0.95 0.85
C VAL A 112 5.40 2.26 0.64
N CYS A 113 4.86 2.85 1.71
CA CYS A 113 4.19 4.13 1.66
C CYS A 113 5.18 5.29 1.80
N VAL A 114 5.06 6.25 0.88
CA VAL A 114 5.79 7.51 0.87
C VAL A 114 4.83 8.67 0.63
N GLY A 115 5.09 9.82 1.23
CA GLY A 115 4.22 10.98 1.03
C GLY A 115 4.53 12.12 1.97
N GLU A 116 4.21 13.33 1.53
CA GLU A 116 4.44 14.58 2.23
C GLU A 116 3.22 15.01 3.05
N THR A 117 3.48 15.69 4.15
CA THR A 117 2.49 16.40 4.96
C THR A 117 1.98 17.67 4.26
N LEU A 118 0.89 18.25 4.76
CA LEU A 118 0.38 19.53 4.24
C LEU A 118 1.41 20.65 4.35
N SER A 119 2.16 20.71 5.44
CA SER A 119 3.20 21.74 5.62
C SER A 119 4.36 21.60 4.63
N GLU A 120 4.78 20.39 4.33
CA GLU A 120 5.80 20.10 3.33
C GLU A 120 5.28 20.38 1.90
N HIS A 121 4.02 20.05 1.62
CA HIS A 121 3.37 20.39 0.37
C HIS A 121 3.31 21.89 0.13
N ASP A 122 2.86 22.66 1.14
CA ASP A 122 2.73 24.11 1.07
C ASP A 122 4.10 24.81 0.97
N ALA A 123 5.16 24.19 1.47
CA ALA A 123 6.55 24.65 1.34
C ALA A 123 7.17 24.32 -0.04
N GLY A 124 6.51 23.46 -0.84
CA GLY A 124 7.05 23.00 -2.13
C GLY A 124 8.07 21.87 -2.00
N ASP A 125 8.12 21.19 -0.85
CA ASP A 125 9.11 20.15 -0.52
C ASP A 125 8.68 18.74 -0.93
N THR A 126 7.55 18.57 -1.62
CA THR A 126 6.98 17.25 -1.99
C THR A 126 8.05 16.33 -2.58
N ASP A 127 8.75 16.75 -3.63
CA ASP A 127 9.77 15.93 -4.31
C ASP A 127 10.89 15.52 -3.33
N ALA A 128 11.39 16.47 -2.53
CA ALA A 128 12.47 16.20 -1.58
C ALA A 128 12.06 15.18 -0.52
N VAL A 129 10.82 15.24 -0.03
CA VAL A 129 10.28 14.32 0.98
C VAL A 129 10.10 12.92 0.41
N VAL A 130 9.41 12.77 -0.71
CA VAL A 130 9.12 11.43 -1.27
C VAL A 130 10.38 10.74 -1.76
N ILE A 131 11.33 11.49 -2.34
CA ILE A 131 12.65 10.96 -2.74
C ILE A 131 13.42 10.49 -1.50
N ARG A 132 13.57 11.32 -0.47
CA ARG A 132 14.26 10.93 0.78
C ARG A 132 13.69 9.65 1.39
N GLN A 133 12.35 9.56 1.46
CA GLN A 133 11.66 8.39 2.04
C GLN A 133 11.92 7.12 1.22
N LEU A 134 11.83 7.20 -0.11
CA LEU A 134 12.06 6.05 -0.98
C LEU A 134 13.53 5.67 -1.07
N ASP A 135 14.45 6.64 -1.09
CA ASP A 135 15.90 6.41 -1.09
C ASP A 135 16.37 5.60 0.11
N ALA A 136 15.79 5.81 1.30
CA ALA A 136 16.11 5.02 2.48
C ALA A 136 15.80 3.52 2.26
N VAL A 137 14.69 3.22 1.60
CA VAL A 137 14.31 1.84 1.26
C VAL A 137 15.18 1.28 0.15
N ILE A 138 15.46 2.05 -0.90
CA ILE A 138 16.36 1.66 -2.00
C ILE A 138 17.76 1.36 -1.45
N PHE A 139 18.29 2.23 -0.59
CA PHE A 139 19.60 2.01 0.04
C PHE A 139 19.66 0.72 0.85
N LYS A 140 18.57 0.42 1.60
CA LYS A 140 18.50 -0.79 2.43
C LYS A 140 18.37 -2.06 1.62
N LEU A 141 17.57 -2.05 0.55
CA LEU A 141 17.22 -3.24 -0.21
C LEU A 141 18.13 -3.49 -1.42
N GLY A 142 18.79 -2.44 -1.92
CA GLY A 142 19.58 -2.53 -3.16
C GLY A 142 18.72 -3.02 -4.33
N ALA A 143 19.22 -3.96 -5.12
CA ALA A 143 18.51 -4.52 -6.26
C ALA A 143 17.17 -5.20 -5.89
N ALA A 144 16.99 -5.61 -4.63
CA ALA A 144 15.75 -6.25 -4.20
C ALA A 144 14.54 -5.29 -4.17
N ILE A 145 14.74 -3.97 -4.36
CA ILE A 145 13.64 -2.98 -4.51
C ILE A 145 12.65 -3.37 -5.62
N GLU A 146 13.07 -4.10 -6.64
CA GLU A 146 12.22 -4.60 -7.73
C GLU A 146 11.07 -5.50 -7.27
N ARG A 147 11.16 -6.05 -6.05
CA ARG A 147 10.13 -6.89 -5.45
C ARG A 147 9.17 -6.11 -4.55
N CYS A 148 9.30 -4.79 -4.47
CA CYS A 148 8.39 -3.93 -3.73
C CYS A 148 7.25 -3.42 -4.60
N VAL A 149 6.21 -2.95 -3.92
CA VAL A 149 5.22 -2.02 -4.46
C VAL A 149 5.43 -0.70 -3.72
N VAL A 150 5.34 0.42 -4.41
CA VAL A 150 5.40 1.77 -3.80
C VAL A 150 3.99 2.34 -3.77
N ALA A 151 3.62 3.04 -2.70
CA ALA A 151 2.36 3.76 -2.61
C ALA A 151 2.63 5.24 -2.28
N TYR A 152 2.19 6.14 -3.14
CA TYR A 152 2.27 7.58 -2.90
C TYR A 152 1.04 8.07 -2.17
N GLU A 153 1.23 8.61 -0.98
CA GLU A 153 0.19 9.14 -0.10
C GLU A 153 0.34 10.67 0.02
N PRO A 154 -0.39 11.48 -0.78
CA PRO A 154 -0.50 12.92 -0.48
C PRO A 154 -1.28 13.09 0.84
N VAL A 155 -0.54 13.16 1.99
CA VAL A 155 -1.16 13.10 3.33
C VAL A 155 -2.20 14.21 3.52
N TRP A 156 -1.99 15.37 2.90
CA TRP A 156 -2.93 16.49 2.90
C TRP A 156 -4.26 16.20 2.19
N ALA A 157 -4.31 15.13 1.37
CA ALA A 157 -5.51 14.70 0.65
C ALA A 157 -6.19 13.47 1.27
N ILE A 158 -5.62 12.88 2.36
CA ILE A 158 -6.18 11.70 3.01
C ILE A 158 -7.20 12.11 4.07
N GLY A 159 -8.46 11.72 3.89
CA GLY A 159 -9.53 11.96 4.88
C GLY A 159 -9.95 13.43 5.08
N THR A 160 -9.38 14.35 4.32
CA THR A 160 -9.65 15.80 4.44
C THR A 160 -10.77 16.30 3.53
N GLY A 161 -11.22 15.47 2.60
CA GLY A 161 -12.12 15.87 1.51
C GLY A 161 -11.42 16.58 0.34
N LYS A 162 -10.13 16.92 0.47
CA LYS A 162 -9.30 17.38 -0.65
C LYS A 162 -8.83 16.17 -1.47
N THR A 163 -8.65 16.36 -2.76
CA THR A 163 -8.07 15.36 -3.67
C THR A 163 -6.99 16.02 -4.50
N ALA A 164 -5.86 15.34 -4.69
CA ALA A 164 -4.92 15.77 -5.70
C ALA A 164 -5.57 15.60 -7.08
N SER A 165 -5.33 16.53 -8.00
CA SER A 165 -5.73 16.31 -9.39
C SER A 165 -4.93 15.13 -9.98
N PRO A 166 -5.45 14.44 -11.01
CA PRO A 166 -4.71 13.37 -11.69
C PRO A 166 -3.33 13.84 -12.16
N GLN A 167 -3.22 15.09 -12.64
CA GLN A 167 -1.96 15.67 -13.11
C GLN A 167 -0.98 15.94 -11.98
N GLN A 168 -1.46 16.38 -10.80
CA GLN A 168 -0.62 16.53 -9.61
C GLN A 168 -0.10 15.18 -9.13
N ALA A 169 -0.97 14.17 -9.05
CA ALA A 169 -0.58 12.81 -8.70
C ALA A 169 0.45 12.26 -9.70
N GLN A 170 0.18 12.38 -11.00
CA GLN A 170 1.07 11.94 -12.07
C GLN A 170 2.46 12.59 -11.96
N ALA A 171 2.56 13.88 -11.66
CA ALA A 171 3.83 14.55 -11.54
C ALA A 171 4.73 13.92 -10.46
N VAL A 172 4.17 13.57 -9.29
CA VAL A 172 4.91 12.90 -8.22
C VAL A 172 5.22 11.44 -8.58
N HIS A 173 4.27 10.73 -9.17
CA HIS A 173 4.48 9.35 -9.64
C HIS A 173 5.62 9.27 -10.67
N ALA A 174 5.70 10.22 -11.61
CA ALA A 174 6.81 10.31 -12.58
C ALA A 174 8.18 10.50 -11.88
N ARG A 175 8.24 11.27 -10.78
CA ARG A 175 9.47 11.43 -9.99
C ARG A 175 9.89 10.14 -9.31
N LEU A 176 8.92 9.44 -8.69
CA LEU A 176 9.16 8.12 -8.07
C LEU A 176 9.59 7.09 -9.13
N ARG A 177 8.94 7.07 -10.29
CA ARG A 177 9.31 6.20 -11.42
C ARG A 177 10.75 6.45 -11.88
N ALA A 178 11.12 7.71 -12.10
CA ALA A 178 12.49 8.08 -12.47
C ALA A 178 13.53 7.62 -11.44
N LEU A 179 13.23 7.75 -10.14
CA LEU A 179 14.10 7.28 -9.07
C LEU A 179 14.24 5.74 -9.10
N LEU A 180 13.15 5.01 -9.23
CA LEU A 180 13.16 3.54 -9.32
C LEU A 180 13.94 3.06 -10.55
N CYS A 181 13.79 3.69 -11.71
CA CYS A 181 14.54 3.40 -12.92
C CYS A 181 16.05 3.68 -12.77
N SER A 182 16.41 4.66 -11.95
CA SER A 182 17.83 4.92 -11.64
C SER A 182 18.42 3.86 -10.69
N ALA A 183 17.61 3.25 -9.85
CA ALA A 183 18.01 2.27 -8.84
C ALA A 183 17.98 0.82 -9.35
N SER A 184 17.14 0.51 -10.34
CA SER A 184 17.01 -0.84 -10.91
C SER A 184 16.71 -0.81 -12.40
N THR A 185 17.26 -1.76 -13.15
CA THR A 185 16.92 -1.98 -14.56
C THR A 185 15.46 -2.42 -14.78
N PHE A 186 14.80 -2.85 -13.71
CA PHE A 186 13.37 -3.21 -13.69
C PHE A 186 12.49 -2.11 -13.09
N GLY A 187 13.02 -0.89 -12.92
CA GLY A 187 12.32 0.23 -12.31
C GLY A 187 10.97 0.56 -12.98
N ASP A 188 10.89 0.38 -14.30
CA ASP A 188 9.64 0.56 -15.06
C ASP A 188 8.53 -0.42 -14.69
N SER A 189 8.89 -1.61 -14.21
CA SER A 189 7.92 -2.67 -13.84
C SER A 189 7.53 -2.66 -12.35
N ILE A 190 8.19 -1.85 -11.53
CA ILE A 190 7.83 -1.69 -10.11
C ILE A 190 6.52 -0.90 -10.04
N ARG A 191 5.49 -1.49 -9.44
CA ARG A 191 4.18 -0.83 -9.34
C ARG A 191 4.20 0.35 -8.39
N ILE A 192 3.62 1.47 -8.83
CA ILE A 192 3.44 2.68 -8.01
C ILE A 192 1.94 2.96 -7.88
N LEU A 193 1.41 2.80 -6.67
CA LEU A 193 0.01 2.98 -6.35
C LEU A 193 -0.27 4.42 -5.87
N TYR A 194 -1.40 4.97 -6.25
CA TYR A 194 -1.90 6.20 -5.67
C TYR A 194 -2.65 5.92 -4.36
N GLY A 195 -2.18 6.47 -3.25
CA GLY A 195 -2.71 6.28 -1.89
C GLY A 195 -3.51 7.46 -1.34
N GLY A 196 -3.86 8.43 -2.16
CA GLY A 196 -4.79 9.50 -1.76
C GLY A 196 -6.25 9.07 -1.82
N SER A 197 -7.16 10.04 -1.91
CA SER A 197 -8.61 9.77 -1.97
C SER A 197 -9.02 9.17 -3.32
N VAL A 198 -9.13 7.84 -3.39
CA VAL A 198 -9.66 7.11 -4.55
C VAL A 198 -11.12 6.79 -4.31
N LYS A 199 -11.96 7.08 -5.31
CA LYS A 199 -13.40 6.80 -5.34
C LYS A 199 -13.80 6.24 -6.71
N VAL A 200 -15.02 5.72 -6.81
CA VAL A 200 -15.55 5.18 -8.08
C VAL A 200 -15.54 6.20 -9.20
N ASP A 201 -15.82 7.46 -8.89
CA ASP A 201 -15.95 8.56 -9.86
C ASP A 201 -14.61 9.11 -10.38
N ASN A 202 -13.49 8.89 -9.66
CA ASN A 202 -12.18 9.40 -10.07
C ASN A 202 -11.15 8.30 -10.40
N ALA A 203 -11.42 7.05 -10.07
CA ALA A 203 -10.47 5.95 -10.24
C ALA A 203 -10.00 5.80 -11.69
N ALA A 204 -10.91 5.83 -12.66
CA ALA A 204 -10.58 5.65 -14.07
C ALA A 204 -9.65 6.76 -14.59
N GLU A 205 -9.87 8.02 -14.20
CA GLU A 205 -9.04 9.15 -14.62
C GLU A 205 -7.65 9.09 -13.96
N LEU A 206 -7.58 8.71 -12.68
CA LEU A 206 -6.31 8.51 -11.97
C LEU A 206 -5.50 7.37 -12.59
N PHE A 207 -6.10 6.22 -12.81
CA PHE A 207 -5.40 5.03 -13.33
C PHE A 207 -5.12 5.11 -14.85
N ALA A 208 -5.66 6.11 -15.55
CA ALA A 208 -5.29 6.40 -16.91
C ALA A 208 -3.96 7.18 -17.04
N GLN A 209 -3.40 7.67 -15.93
CA GLN A 209 -2.11 8.35 -15.92
C GLN A 209 -0.96 7.37 -16.18
N ALA A 210 0.12 7.85 -16.79
CA ALA A 210 1.20 7.00 -17.30
C ALA A 210 1.96 6.23 -16.21
N ASP A 211 2.13 6.83 -15.03
CA ASP A 211 2.94 6.26 -13.93
C ASP A 211 2.10 5.85 -12.72
N ILE A 212 0.76 5.84 -12.83
CA ILE A 212 -0.16 5.37 -11.79
C ILE A 212 -0.64 3.96 -12.13
N ASP A 213 -0.06 2.94 -11.48
CA ASP A 213 -0.34 1.53 -11.79
C ASP A 213 -1.56 0.97 -11.04
N GLY A 214 -2.21 1.77 -10.21
CA GLY A 214 -3.37 1.37 -9.41
C GLY A 214 -3.54 2.22 -8.17
N GLY A 215 -4.26 1.70 -7.16
CA GLY A 215 -4.57 2.44 -5.94
C GLY A 215 -4.36 1.66 -4.64
N LEU A 216 -3.89 2.35 -3.61
CA LEU A 216 -3.98 1.90 -2.21
C LEU A 216 -5.24 2.53 -1.61
N VAL A 217 -6.33 1.75 -1.54
CA VAL A 217 -7.68 2.26 -1.28
C VAL A 217 -8.04 2.11 0.19
N GLY A 218 -8.31 3.24 0.86
CA GLY A 218 -8.75 3.28 2.26
C GLY A 218 -10.28 3.17 2.40
N GLY A 219 -10.97 4.26 2.75
CA GLY A 219 -12.39 4.28 3.09
C GLY A 219 -13.34 3.64 2.08
N ALA A 220 -13.09 3.80 0.77
CA ALA A 220 -13.91 3.20 -0.28
C ALA A 220 -13.83 1.67 -0.30
N SER A 221 -12.74 1.07 0.21
CA SER A 221 -12.59 -0.38 0.31
C SER A 221 -13.52 -1.04 1.33
N LEU A 222 -14.15 -0.25 2.20
CA LEU A 222 -15.11 -0.76 3.21
C LEU A 222 -16.50 -1.07 2.61
N LYS A 223 -16.74 -0.66 1.37
CA LYS A 223 -17.95 -0.98 0.61
C LYS A 223 -17.57 -1.86 -0.57
N ALA A 224 -17.98 -3.11 -0.56
CA ALA A 224 -17.57 -4.09 -1.56
C ALA A 224 -17.87 -3.63 -3.00
N ALA A 225 -19.06 -3.10 -3.27
CA ALA A 225 -19.44 -2.63 -4.59
C ALA A 225 -18.55 -1.47 -5.09
N ASP A 226 -18.24 -0.50 -4.21
CA ASP A 226 -17.34 0.61 -4.54
C ASP A 226 -15.93 0.08 -4.83
N PHE A 227 -15.43 -0.84 -3.99
CA PHE A 227 -14.10 -1.40 -4.15
C PHE A 227 -13.98 -2.22 -5.45
N VAL A 228 -14.95 -3.08 -5.75
CA VAL A 228 -14.98 -3.84 -7.02
C VAL A 228 -15.02 -2.89 -8.23
N ALA A 229 -15.80 -1.81 -8.17
CA ALA A 229 -15.85 -0.83 -9.24
C ALA A 229 -14.48 -0.12 -9.44
N ILE A 230 -13.78 0.21 -8.34
CA ILE A 230 -12.43 0.78 -8.38
C ILE A 230 -11.43 -0.23 -8.96
N CYS A 231 -11.47 -1.49 -8.53
CA CYS A 231 -10.60 -2.54 -9.06
C CYS A 231 -10.79 -2.76 -10.57
N ARG A 232 -12.03 -2.69 -11.07
CA ARG A 232 -12.33 -2.80 -12.51
C ARG A 232 -11.83 -1.59 -13.33
N ALA A 233 -11.62 -0.45 -12.69
CA ALA A 233 -11.04 0.73 -13.33
C ALA A 233 -9.49 0.64 -13.46
N ALA A 234 -8.83 -0.19 -12.65
CA ALA A 234 -7.41 -0.50 -12.79
C ALA A 234 -7.21 -1.49 -13.96
N ARG A 235 -6.12 -1.28 -14.73
CA ARG A 235 -5.79 -2.09 -15.92
C ARG A 235 -4.72 -3.13 -15.60
#